data_6ba8c8f78aca949a031b27298cc8f900
#
_entry.id   6ba8c8f78aca949a031b27298cc8f900
#
_cell.length_a   1.000
_cell.length_b   1.000
_cell.length_c   1.000
_cell.angle_alpha   90.00
_cell.angle_beta   90.00
_cell.angle_gamma   90.00
#
_symmetry.space_group_name_H-M   'P 1'
#
loop_
_entity.id
_entity.type
_entity.pdbx_description
1 polymer ?
#
loop_
_entity_poly.entity_id
_entity_poly.type
_entity_poly.pdbx_seq_one_letter_code
_entity_poly.pdbx_strand_id
1 'polypeptide(L)'
;MFSDIHHVSYLVPELDVAISSYADTLGAVVTGRGTVPNLGEVVFLRVGEIEVEFIQPEDRTALQGSSGAWVVHHVAYAVENLDRVVAEHRARGFRFLTEEPFTNFMGYRLIYFDPADTGGCRVHLTDAATMR
;
A
#
# COMPACT_ATOMS: atom_id res chain seq x y z
N MET A 1 -10.31 -3.60 -15.75
CA MET A 1 -9.01 -4.27 -15.56
C MET A 1 -8.10 -3.39 -14.71
N PHE A 2 -6.80 -3.54 -14.80
CA PHE A 2 -5.86 -2.66 -14.10
C PHE A 2 -5.86 -1.29 -14.74
N SER A 3 -5.95 -0.23 -13.94
CA SER A 3 -5.88 1.13 -14.46
C SER A 3 -4.51 1.74 -14.22
N ASP A 4 -4.01 1.68 -13.00
CA ASP A 4 -2.77 2.37 -12.61
C ASP A 4 -2.13 1.71 -11.39
N ILE A 5 -0.88 2.11 -11.11
CA ILE A 5 -0.34 1.98 -9.75
C ILE A 5 -1.03 3.05 -8.92
N HIS A 6 -1.68 2.64 -7.83
CA HIS A 6 -2.29 3.59 -6.91
C HIS A 6 -1.26 4.18 -5.95
N HIS A 7 -0.49 3.30 -5.30
CA HIS A 7 0.56 3.75 -4.40
C HIS A 7 1.66 2.71 -4.24
N VAL A 8 2.82 3.21 -3.82
CA VAL A 8 3.94 2.41 -3.32
C VAL A 8 4.07 2.69 -1.84
N SER A 9 4.23 1.64 -1.04
CA SER A 9 4.31 1.75 0.41
C SER A 9 5.71 1.40 0.90
N TYR A 10 6.25 2.25 1.79
CA TYR A 10 7.57 2.06 2.39
C TYR A 10 7.46 1.97 3.91
N LEU A 11 8.23 1.07 4.50
CA LEU A 11 8.53 1.12 5.93
C LEU A 11 9.64 2.14 6.14
N VAL A 12 9.43 3.07 7.06
CA VAL A 12 10.38 4.14 7.37
C VAL A 12 10.63 4.20 8.88
N PRO A 13 11.87 4.54 9.32
CA PRO A 13 12.15 4.62 10.75
C PRO A 13 11.50 5.81 11.44
N GLU A 14 11.39 6.95 10.74
CA GLU A 14 10.85 8.20 11.29
C GLU A 14 9.89 8.83 10.28
N LEU A 15 8.60 8.82 10.62
CA LEU A 15 7.55 9.26 9.71
C LEU A 15 7.70 10.73 9.31
N ASP A 16 7.95 11.61 10.27
CA ASP A 16 8.08 13.05 9.99
C ASP A 16 9.28 13.38 9.12
N VAL A 17 10.37 12.65 9.27
CA VAL A 17 11.56 12.79 8.41
C VAL A 17 11.25 12.38 6.98
N ALA A 18 10.54 11.28 6.80
CA ALA A 18 10.15 10.80 5.48
C ALA A 18 9.18 11.79 4.79
N ILE A 19 8.21 12.31 5.53
CA ILE A 19 7.27 13.32 5.03
C ILE A 19 8.03 14.55 4.54
N SER A 20 8.92 15.10 5.37
CA SER A 20 9.72 16.29 5.01
C SER A 20 10.59 16.03 3.79
N SER A 21 11.22 14.87 3.72
CA SER A 21 12.06 14.49 2.58
C SER A 21 11.28 14.51 1.27
N TYR A 22 10.10 13.91 1.24
CA TYR A 22 9.30 13.85 0.02
C TYR A 22 8.62 15.18 -0.31
N ALA A 23 8.26 15.98 0.69
CA ALA A 23 7.77 17.33 0.45
C ALA A 23 8.85 18.18 -0.25
N ASP A 24 10.09 18.11 0.25
CA ASP A 24 11.20 18.91 -0.29
C ASP A 24 11.70 18.41 -1.65
N THR A 25 11.79 17.10 -1.84
CA THR A 25 12.38 16.53 -3.06
C THR A 25 11.36 16.33 -4.19
N LEU A 26 10.12 16.01 -3.88
CA LEU A 26 9.12 15.65 -4.88
C LEU A 26 7.87 16.53 -4.85
N GLY A 27 7.81 17.51 -3.96
CA GLY A 27 6.62 18.35 -3.81
C GLY A 27 5.41 17.57 -3.29
N ALA A 28 5.65 16.51 -2.53
CA ALA A 28 4.57 15.67 -2.02
C ALA A 28 3.68 16.43 -1.02
N VAL A 29 2.39 16.14 -1.05
CA VAL A 29 1.40 16.75 -0.17
C VAL A 29 0.68 15.64 0.61
N VAL A 30 0.60 15.78 1.93
CA VAL A 30 -0.11 14.81 2.78
C VAL A 30 -1.60 14.80 2.43
N THR A 31 -2.14 13.62 2.17
CA THR A 31 -3.56 13.41 1.87
C THR A 31 -4.32 12.70 3.00
N GLY A 32 -3.61 11.97 3.85
CA GLY A 32 -4.24 11.30 4.98
C GLY A 32 -3.21 10.76 5.97
N ARG A 33 -3.60 10.61 7.22
CA ARG A 33 -2.75 10.08 8.29
C ARG A 33 -3.60 9.31 9.27
N GLY A 34 -3.08 8.19 9.76
CA GLY A 34 -3.80 7.38 10.75
C GLY A 34 -2.90 6.34 11.39
N THR A 35 -3.49 5.57 12.29
CA THR A 35 -2.83 4.44 12.95
C THR A 35 -3.53 3.16 12.54
N VAL A 36 -2.75 2.18 12.08
CA VAL A 36 -3.24 0.85 11.73
C VAL A 36 -2.80 -0.13 12.81
N PRO A 37 -3.74 -0.75 13.54
CA PRO A 37 -3.39 -1.71 14.59
C PRO A 37 -2.47 -2.82 14.10
N ASN A 38 -1.46 -3.15 14.90
CA ASN A 38 -0.44 -4.17 14.61
C ASN A 38 0.48 -3.85 13.42
N LEU A 39 0.34 -2.68 12.81
CA LEU A 39 1.20 -2.23 11.72
C LEU A 39 2.02 -1.01 12.15
N GLY A 40 1.37 0.08 12.50
CA GLY A 40 2.03 1.31 12.94
C GLY A 40 1.30 2.56 12.51
N GLU A 41 1.99 3.68 12.60
CA GLU A 41 1.49 4.96 12.10
C GLU A 41 1.72 5.06 10.61
N VAL A 42 0.72 5.56 9.90
CA VAL A 42 0.68 5.57 8.45
C VAL A 42 0.33 6.97 7.94
N VAL A 43 1.01 7.39 6.89
CA VAL A 43 0.68 8.62 6.17
C VAL A 43 0.60 8.32 4.68
N PHE A 44 -0.37 8.93 4.02
CA PHE A 44 -0.45 8.97 2.56
C PHE A 44 -0.08 10.35 2.07
N LEU A 45 0.71 10.40 1.00
CA LEU A 45 1.11 11.63 0.33
C LEU A 45 0.83 11.49 -1.16
N ARG A 46 0.42 12.59 -1.79
CA ARG A 46 0.26 12.65 -3.24
C ARG A 46 1.55 13.14 -3.87
N VAL A 47 2.00 12.40 -4.89
CA VAL A 47 3.13 12.78 -5.75
C VAL A 47 2.62 12.68 -7.20
N GLY A 48 2.37 13.81 -7.83
CA GLY A 48 1.73 13.81 -9.14
C GLY A 48 0.34 13.15 -9.08
N GLU A 49 0.14 12.11 -9.86
CA GLU A 49 -1.14 11.40 -9.93
C GLU A 49 -1.18 10.11 -9.10
N ILE A 50 -0.09 9.77 -8.42
CA ILE A 50 -0.06 8.58 -7.56
C ILE A 50 0.06 9.00 -6.09
N GLU A 51 -0.18 8.06 -5.21
CA GLU A 51 0.09 8.23 -3.80
C GLU A 51 1.32 7.42 -3.39
N VAL A 52 1.97 7.87 -2.33
CA VAL A 52 3.02 7.15 -1.62
C VAL A 52 2.54 6.98 -0.19
N GLU A 53 2.72 5.78 0.35
CA GLU A 53 2.38 5.50 1.74
C GLU A 53 3.67 5.31 2.53
N PHE A 54 3.81 6.00 3.65
CA PHE A 54 4.87 5.72 4.62
C PHE A 54 4.26 5.08 5.85
N ILE A 55 4.92 4.02 6.31
CA ILE A 55 4.54 3.28 7.51
C ILE A 55 5.71 3.34 8.48
N GLN A 56 5.49 3.90 9.67
CA GLN A 56 6.43 3.79 10.77
C GLN A 56 6.00 2.57 11.59
N PRO A 57 6.69 1.42 11.44
CA PRO A 57 6.21 0.18 12.02
C PRO A 57 6.28 0.18 13.55
N GLU A 58 5.28 -0.41 14.20
CA GLU A 58 5.33 -0.68 15.64
C GLU A 58 6.48 -1.64 15.96
N ASP A 59 6.62 -2.67 15.14
CA ASP A 59 7.71 -3.63 15.27
C ASP A 59 8.92 -3.14 14.47
N ARG A 60 9.88 -2.58 15.20
CA ARG A 60 11.10 -2.00 14.59
C ARG A 60 12.01 -3.05 13.97
N THR A 61 11.80 -4.34 14.26
CA THR A 61 12.58 -5.41 13.63
C THR A 61 12.33 -5.50 12.13
N ALA A 62 11.20 -5.00 11.64
CA ALA A 62 10.90 -4.93 10.21
C ALA A 62 11.89 -4.07 9.42
N LEU A 63 12.65 -3.20 10.10
CA LEU A 63 13.67 -2.34 9.51
C LEU A 63 15.09 -2.91 9.64
N GLN A 64 15.28 -4.04 10.29
CA GLN A 64 16.59 -4.63 10.49
C GLN A 64 17.22 -5.05 9.16
N GLY A 65 18.52 -4.83 9.04
CA GLY A 65 19.27 -5.17 7.83
C GLY A 65 19.12 -4.16 6.69
N SER A 66 18.35 -3.10 6.89
CA SER A 66 18.12 -2.09 5.86
C SER A 66 19.26 -1.07 5.73
N SER A 67 20.19 -1.04 6.69
CA SER A 67 21.28 -0.05 6.77
C SER A 67 20.77 1.40 6.76
N GLY A 68 19.58 1.65 7.35
CA GLY A 68 18.94 2.95 7.36
C GLY A 68 18.15 3.28 6.10
N ALA A 69 18.22 2.44 5.09
CA ALA A 69 17.38 2.60 3.90
C ALA A 69 15.92 2.26 4.22
N TRP A 70 15.00 2.92 3.54
CA TRP A 70 13.60 2.55 3.63
C TRP A 70 13.36 1.21 2.93
N VAL A 71 12.38 0.46 3.43
CA VAL A 71 12.05 -0.87 2.89
C VAL A 71 10.71 -0.80 2.19
N VAL A 72 10.63 -1.26 0.94
CA VAL A 72 9.35 -1.37 0.25
C VAL A 72 8.48 -2.41 0.97
N HIS A 73 7.30 -2.00 1.40
CA HIS A 73 6.35 -2.89 2.07
C HIS A 73 5.39 -3.53 1.07
N HIS A 74 4.80 -2.74 0.20
CA HIS A 74 3.91 -3.26 -0.84
C HIS A 74 3.74 -2.28 -1.99
N VAL A 75 3.18 -2.80 -3.09
CA VAL A 75 2.71 -2.01 -4.23
C VAL A 75 1.23 -2.27 -4.40
N ALA A 76 0.47 -1.21 -4.59
CA ALA A 76 -0.98 -1.26 -4.78
C ALA A 76 -1.34 -0.87 -6.21
N TYR A 77 -2.08 -1.75 -6.88
CA TYR A 77 -2.60 -1.48 -8.22
C TYR A 77 -4.09 -1.17 -8.14
N ALA A 78 -4.52 -0.14 -8.85
CA ALA A 78 -5.92 0.21 -8.97
C ALA A 78 -6.58 -0.63 -10.06
N VAL A 79 -7.76 -1.15 -9.78
CA VAL A 79 -8.54 -1.92 -10.74
C VAL A 79 -9.99 -1.40 -10.78
N GLU A 80 -10.56 -1.44 -11.95
CA GLU A 80 -11.99 -1.25 -12.09
C GLU A 80 -12.69 -2.56 -11.74
N ASN A 81 -13.78 -2.48 -11.00
CA ASN A 81 -14.57 -3.63 -10.57
C ASN A 81 -13.73 -4.69 -9.85
N LEU A 82 -13.33 -4.37 -8.61
CA LEU A 82 -12.46 -5.24 -7.81
C LEU A 82 -13.03 -6.65 -7.65
N ASP A 83 -14.33 -6.80 -7.39
CA ASP A 83 -14.93 -8.11 -7.18
C ASP A 83 -14.81 -9.01 -8.40
N ARG A 84 -14.97 -8.45 -9.57
CA ARG A 84 -14.81 -9.18 -10.84
C ARG A 84 -13.37 -9.61 -11.05
N VAL A 85 -12.42 -8.71 -10.82
CA VAL A 85 -10.98 -9.01 -10.98
C VAL A 85 -10.56 -10.13 -10.03
N VAL A 86 -11.01 -10.07 -8.77
CA VAL A 86 -10.73 -11.12 -7.79
C VAL A 86 -11.31 -12.46 -8.25
N ALA A 87 -12.56 -12.48 -8.69
CA ALA A 87 -13.20 -13.71 -9.15
C ALA A 87 -12.47 -14.32 -10.36
N GLU A 88 -12.07 -13.49 -11.31
CA GLU A 88 -11.33 -13.93 -12.49
C GLU A 88 -9.96 -14.50 -12.13
N HIS A 89 -9.26 -13.89 -11.18
CA HIS A 89 -7.95 -14.39 -10.72
C HIS A 89 -8.10 -15.69 -9.95
N ARG A 90 -9.10 -15.81 -9.08
CA ARG A 90 -9.37 -17.07 -8.38
C ARG A 90 -9.68 -18.21 -9.35
N ALA A 91 -10.44 -17.95 -10.40
CA ALA A 91 -10.74 -18.93 -11.42
C ALA A 91 -9.48 -19.42 -12.15
N ARG A 92 -8.42 -18.59 -12.18
CA ARG A 92 -7.12 -18.94 -12.78
C ARG A 92 -6.14 -19.54 -11.77
N GLY A 93 -6.56 -19.76 -10.51
CA GLY A 93 -5.74 -20.39 -9.47
C GLY A 93 -4.93 -19.43 -8.61
N PHE A 94 -5.09 -18.11 -8.76
CA PHE A 94 -4.44 -17.15 -7.87
C PHE A 94 -5.13 -17.11 -6.50
N ARG A 95 -4.34 -16.91 -5.47
CA ARG A 95 -4.80 -16.91 -4.08
C ARG A 95 -4.69 -15.53 -3.48
N PHE A 96 -5.58 -15.25 -2.53
CA PHE A 96 -5.60 -14.00 -1.79
C PHE A 96 -5.49 -14.30 -0.29
N LEU A 97 -4.98 -13.34 0.48
CA LEU A 97 -4.78 -13.52 1.93
C LEU A 97 -6.09 -13.50 2.72
N THR A 98 -7.13 -12.86 2.19
CA THR A 98 -8.44 -12.84 2.81
C THR A 98 -9.47 -13.35 1.82
N GLU A 99 -10.60 -13.83 2.33
CA GLU A 99 -11.67 -14.32 1.47
C GLU A 99 -12.34 -13.17 0.72
N GLU A 100 -12.58 -12.06 1.43
CA GLU A 100 -13.23 -10.88 0.89
C GLU A 100 -12.33 -9.65 0.97
N PRO A 101 -12.48 -8.68 0.05
CA PRO A 101 -11.86 -7.38 0.19
C PRO A 101 -12.30 -6.68 1.48
N PHE A 102 -11.45 -5.81 1.99
CA PHE A 102 -11.72 -5.00 3.18
C PHE A 102 -11.41 -3.53 2.91
N THR A 103 -11.90 -2.65 3.78
CA THR A 103 -11.73 -1.20 3.64
C THR A 103 -10.73 -0.70 4.66
N ASN A 104 -9.75 0.09 4.23
CA ASN A 104 -8.76 0.69 5.12
C ASN A 104 -9.27 2.04 5.69
N PHE A 105 -8.42 2.69 6.53
CA PHE A 105 -8.81 3.95 7.18
C PHE A 105 -9.02 5.12 6.20
N MET A 106 -8.46 5.04 4.99
CA MET A 106 -8.67 6.04 3.93
C MET A 106 -9.96 5.80 3.14
N GLY A 107 -10.69 4.73 3.46
CA GLY A 107 -11.89 4.37 2.72
C GLY A 107 -11.61 3.57 1.45
N TYR A 108 -10.37 3.17 1.22
CA TYR A 108 -10.01 2.36 0.05
C TYR A 108 -10.38 0.89 0.31
N ARG A 109 -11.06 0.30 -0.65
CA ARG A 109 -11.43 -1.12 -0.61
C ARG A 109 -10.37 -1.92 -1.35
N LEU A 110 -9.78 -2.92 -0.71
CA LEU A 110 -8.61 -3.61 -1.21
C LEU A 110 -8.56 -5.09 -0.80
N ILE A 111 -7.70 -5.85 -1.47
CA ILE A 111 -7.39 -7.22 -1.10
C ILE A 111 -5.93 -7.53 -1.48
N TYR A 112 -5.22 -8.23 -0.60
CA TYR A 112 -3.84 -8.66 -0.86
C TYR A 112 -3.82 -10.02 -1.55
N PHE A 113 -2.97 -10.15 -2.57
CA PHE A 113 -2.58 -11.46 -3.07
C PHE A 113 -1.82 -12.25 -2.00
N ASP A 114 -1.88 -13.56 -2.07
CA ASP A 114 -0.90 -14.40 -1.38
C ASP A 114 0.48 -14.11 -2.00
N PRO A 115 1.49 -13.72 -1.20
CA PRO A 115 2.82 -13.40 -1.75
C PRO A 115 3.47 -14.53 -2.53
N ALA A 116 3.09 -15.78 -2.27
CA ALA A 116 3.60 -16.91 -3.04
C ALA A 116 3.24 -16.80 -4.53
N ASP A 117 2.17 -16.09 -4.87
CA ASP A 117 1.75 -15.89 -6.26
C ASP A 117 2.30 -14.60 -6.87
N THR A 118 3.03 -13.78 -6.11
CA THR A 118 3.58 -12.50 -6.55
C THR A 118 5.08 -12.37 -6.21
N GLY A 119 5.83 -13.45 -6.39
CA GLY A 119 7.28 -13.43 -6.26
C GLY A 119 7.79 -13.21 -4.83
N GLY A 120 7.00 -13.50 -3.82
CA GLY A 120 7.33 -13.26 -2.43
C GLY A 120 7.13 -11.82 -1.98
N CYS A 121 6.63 -10.96 -2.85
CA CYS A 121 6.38 -9.54 -2.56
C CYS A 121 4.91 -9.31 -2.19
N ARG A 122 4.66 -8.31 -1.34
CA ARG A 122 3.30 -7.91 -1.03
C ARG A 122 2.75 -7.04 -2.17
N VAL A 123 1.64 -7.48 -2.73
CA VAL A 123 0.93 -6.75 -3.79
C VAL A 123 -0.56 -6.77 -3.44
N HIS A 124 -1.23 -5.63 -3.52
CA HIS A 124 -2.66 -5.62 -3.37
C HIS A 124 -3.37 -4.93 -4.53
N LEU A 125 -4.63 -5.26 -4.68
CA LEU A 125 -5.54 -4.61 -5.61
C LEU A 125 -6.43 -3.67 -4.84
N THR A 126 -6.61 -2.45 -5.35
CA THR A 126 -7.47 -1.42 -4.75
C THR A 126 -8.58 -1.07 -5.73
N ASP A 127 -9.79 -1.01 -5.24
CA ASP A 127 -10.95 -0.65 -6.05
C ASP A 127 -10.86 0.82 -6.45
N ALA A 128 -10.67 1.09 -7.73
CA ALA A 128 -10.56 2.44 -8.27
C ALA A 128 -11.77 3.32 -7.91
N ALA A 129 -12.96 2.73 -7.78
CA ALA A 129 -14.17 3.46 -7.42
C ALA A 129 -14.10 4.06 -6.01
N THR A 130 -13.33 3.46 -5.09
CA THR A 130 -13.20 3.94 -3.71
C THR A 130 -12.14 5.02 -3.54
N MET A 131 -11.40 5.33 -4.61
CA MET A 131 -10.31 6.32 -4.61
C MET A 131 -10.75 7.70 -5.10
N ARG A 132 -12.00 7.83 -5.49
CA ARG A 132 -12.57 9.06 -6.06
C ARG A 132 -13.40 9.84 -5.06
#